data_3848d36f6629d58e27d642b037cc4f7e
#
_entry.id   3848d36f6629d58e27d642b037cc4f7e
#
_cell.length_a   1.000
_cell.length_b   1.000
_cell.length_c   1.000
_cell.angle_alpha   90.00
_cell.angle_beta   90.00
_cell.angle_gamma   90.00
#
_symmetry.space_group_name_H-M   'P 1'
#
loop_
_entity.id
_entity.type
_entity.pdbx_description
1 polymer ?
#
loop_
_entity_poly.entity_id
_entity_poly.type
_entity_poly.pdbx_seq_one_letter_code
_entity_poly.pdbx_strand_id
1 'polypeptide(L)'
;MLDLERLNQLAEEILEEVSSLSNQHGAQKVAFDAFAGADLAAKAEAQKHEAVARMTDAVDRYLRTHTVARLLKWSMEKFRETKQGPMLAKASSIFKTLTLDSFSRLLVDSDGPAPRLFGVRPDGQQVDVAGMSEGSRDQLYLALRLAALEIQIAQGFNMPLIADDLFINFDDR
;
A
#
# COMPACT_ATOMS: atom_id res chain seq x y z
N MET A 1 -7.45 -1.68 0.53
CA MET A 1 -6.49 -2.59 -0.10
C MET A 1 -7.02 -3.28 -1.35
N LEU A 2 -8.24 -3.81 -1.31
CA LEU A 2 -8.92 -4.39 -2.49
C LEU A 2 -8.99 -3.46 -3.72
N ASP A 3 -9.07 -2.15 -3.52
CA ASP A 3 -9.16 -1.19 -4.63
C ASP A 3 -7.83 -0.98 -5.39
N LEU A 4 -6.69 -1.12 -4.73
CA LEU A 4 -5.37 -0.92 -5.36
C LEU A 4 -4.98 -2.10 -6.27
N GLU A 5 -5.30 -3.33 -5.84
CA GLU A 5 -5.12 -4.54 -6.67
C GLU A 5 -6.04 -4.49 -7.90
N ARG A 6 -7.26 -4.05 -7.70
CA ARG A 6 -8.23 -3.89 -8.79
C ARG A 6 -7.80 -2.82 -9.81
N LEU A 7 -7.20 -1.72 -9.33
CA LEU A 7 -6.64 -0.67 -10.18
C LEU A 7 -5.39 -1.14 -10.94
N ASN A 8 -4.54 -1.95 -10.32
CA ASN A 8 -3.39 -2.54 -11.00
C ASN A 8 -3.82 -3.57 -12.06
N GLN A 9 -4.80 -4.43 -11.74
CA GLN A 9 -5.37 -5.36 -12.72
C GLN A 9 -5.97 -4.63 -13.92
N LEU A 10 -6.74 -3.56 -13.68
CA LEU A 10 -7.30 -2.75 -14.76
C LEU A 10 -6.21 -2.06 -15.60
N ALA A 11 -5.11 -1.66 -14.98
CA ALA A 11 -3.97 -1.08 -15.72
C ALA A 11 -3.27 -2.12 -16.60
N GLU A 12 -3.11 -3.36 -16.14
CA GLU A 12 -2.56 -4.47 -16.94
C GLU A 12 -3.48 -4.83 -18.10
N GLU A 13 -4.79 -4.93 -17.87
CA GLU A 13 -5.78 -5.19 -18.93
C GLU A 13 -5.74 -4.12 -20.02
N ILE A 14 -5.62 -2.84 -19.65
CA ILE A 14 -5.51 -1.73 -20.58
C ILE A 14 -4.19 -1.80 -21.38
N LEU A 15 -3.09 -2.19 -20.76
CA LEU A 15 -1.80 -2.36 -21.45
C LEU A 15 -1.87 -3.50 -22.48
N GLU A 16 -2.48 -4.61 -22.15
CA GLU A 16 -2.72 -5.73 -23.08
C GLU A 16 -3.60 -5.29 -24.25
N GLU A 17 -4.67 -4.53 -23.98
CA GLU A 17 -5.54 -3.97 -25.01
C GLU A 17 -4.79 -3.03 -25.96
N VAL A 18 -3.95 -2.13 -25.45
CA VAL A 18 -3.10 -1.24 -26.26
C VAL A 18 -2.13 -2.03 -27.13
N SER A 19 -1.47 -3.04 -26.57
CA SER A 19 -0.55 -3.91 -27.33
C SER A 19 -1.28 -4.68 -28.43
N SER A 20 -2.44 -5.26 -28.14
CA SER A 20 -3.28 -5.98 -29.10
C SER A 20 -3.72 -5.08 -30.24
N LEU A 21 -4.20 -3.86 -29.94
CA LEU A 21 -4.62 -2.87 -30.94
C LEU A 21 -3.46 -2.41 -31.83
N SER A 22 -2.26 -2.23 -31.25
CA SER A 22 -1.05 -1.88 -32.01
C SER A 22 -0.66 -2.96 -33.01
N ASN A 23 -0.71 -4.23 -32.60
CA ASN A 23 -0.42 -5.37 -33.47
C ASN A 23 -1.44 -5.50 -34.60
N GLN A 24 -2.75 -5.33 -34.29
CA GLN A 24 -3.81 -5.33 -35.31
C GLN A 24 -3.63 -4.22 -36.33
N HIS A 25 -3.27 -3.00 -35.88
CA HIS A 25 -2.99 -1.89 -36.78
C HIS A 25 -1.81 -2.18 -37.71
N GLY A 26 -0.73 -2.78 -37.18
CA GLY A 26 0.43 -3.18 -38.00
C GLY A 26 0.06 -4.21 -39.07
N ALA A 27 -0.70 -5.25 -38.73
CA ALA A 27 -1.18 -6.26 -39.66
C ALA A 27 -2.11 -5.69 -40.75
N GLN A 28 -3.01 -4.79 -40.37
CA GLN A 28 -3.92 -4.13 -41.30
C GLN A 28 -3.18 -3.20 -42.26
N LYS A 29 -2.12 -2.53 -41.82
CA LYS A 29 -1.29 -1.69 -42.69
C LYS A 29 -0.59 -2.51 -43.77
N VAL A 30 -0.05 -3.68 -43.42
CA VAL A 30 0.57 -4.58 -44.42
C VAL A 30 -0.47 -5.10 -45.42
N ALA A 31 -1.67 -5.46 -44.98
CA ALA A 31 -2.76 -5.88 -45.83
C ALA A 31 -3.25 -4.74 -46.76
N PHE A 32 -3.27 -3.50 -46.28
CA PHE A 32 -3.64 -2.32 -47.07
C PHE A 32 -2.67 -2.08 -48.23
N ASP A 33 -1.36 -2.18 -48.00
CA ASP A 33 -0.33 -1.98 -49.03
C ASP A 33 -0.40 -3.03 -50.15
N ALA A 34 -1.09 -4.17 -49.93
CA ALA A 34 -1.31 -5.22 -50.92
C ALA A 34 -2.58 -5.02 -51.78
N PHE A 35 -3.46 -4.07 -51.45
CA PHE A 35 -4.72 -3.85 -52.17
C PHE A 35 -4.67 -2.64 -53.10
N ALA A 36 -4.87 -2.88 -54.42
CA ALA A 36 -4.83 -1.84 -55.49
C ALA A 36 -6.19 -1.26 -55.88
N GLY A 37 -7.23 -1.21 -54.98
CA GLY A 37 -8.58 -0.79 -55.30
C GLY A 37 -9.10 0.37 -54.43
N ALA A 38 -9.70 1.42 -55.06
CA ALA A 38 -10.17 2.62 -54.35
C ALA A 38 -11.19 2.37 -53.23
N ASP A 39 -12.07 1.38 -53.41
CA ASP A 39 -13.13 1.03 -52.45
C ASP A 39 -12.58 0.26 -51.23
N LEU A 40 -11.54 -0.56 -51.44
CA LEU A 40 -10.83 -1.28 -50.42
C LEU A 40 -9.89 -0.35 -49.61
N ALA A 41 -9.29 0.64 -50.28
CA ALA A 41 -8.47 1.66 -49.65
C ALA A 41 -9.30 2.53 -48.69
N ALA A 42 -10.50 2.94 -49.07
CA ALA A 42 -11.38 3.73 -48.19
C ALA A 42 -11.84 2.94 -46.95
N LYS A 43 -12.14 1.65 -47.09
CA LYS A 43 -12.49 0.76 -45.98
C LYS A 43 -11.30 0.53 -45.04
N ALA A 44 -10.12 0.29 -45.59
CA ALA A 44 -8.88 0.10 -44.80
C ALA A 44 -8.49 1.38 -44.03
N GLU A 45 -8.65 2.56 -44.63
CA GLU A 45 -8.39 3.83 -43.95
C GLU A 45 -9.39 4.08 -42.81
N ALA A 46 -10.70 3.75 -43.03
CA ALA A 46 -11.69 3.84 -41.95
C ALA A 46 -11.39 2.91 -40.79
N GLN A 47 -10.95 1.66 -41.05
CA GLN A 47 -10.55 0.69 -40.03
C GLN A 47 -9.29 1.15 -39.28
N LYS A 48 -8.32 1.73 -39.99
CA LYS A 48 -7.14 2.34 -39.37
C LYS A 48 -7.51 3.48 -38.41
N HIS A 49 -8.37 4.40 -38.85
CA HIS A 49 -8.82 5.50 -37.99
C HIS A 49 -9.55 4.99 -36.75
N GLU A 50 -10.41 3.98 -36.91
CA GLU A 50 -11.09 3.36 -35.78
C GLU A 50 -10.12 2.69 -34.80
N ALA A 51 -9.11 1.95 -35.31
CA ALA A 51 -8.10 1.32 -34.49
C ALA A 51 -7.24 2.35 -33.72
N VAL A 52 -6.84 3.45 -34.38
CA VAL A 52 -6.11 4.55 -33.76
C VAL A 52 -6.94 5.23 -32.68
N ALA A 53 -8.23 5.48 -32.94
CA ALA A 53 -9.13 6.06 -31.96
C ALA A 53 -9.24 5.16 -30.70
N ARG A 54 -9.43 3.86 -30.87
CA ARG A 54 -9.46 2.89 -29.74
C ARG A 54 -8.16 2.84 -28.98
N MET A 55 -7.00 2.91 -29.68
CA MET A 55 -5.70 3.01 -29.00
C MET A 55 -5.59 4.28 -28.15
N THR A 56 -6.00 5.41 -28.69
CA THR A 56 -5.96 6.69 -27.96
C THR A 56 -6.82 6.62 -26.69
N ASP A 57 -8.04 6.09 -26.80
CA ASP A 57 -8.96 5.93 -25.67
C ASP A 57 -8.37 4.96 -24.60
N ALA A 58 -7.74 3.87 -25.04
CA ALA A 58 -7.10 2.92 -24.12
C ALA A 58 -5.91 3.54 -23.39
N VAL A 59 -5.07 4.30 -24.09
CA VAL A 59 -3.93 5.03 -23.49
C VAL A 59 -4.43 6.07 -22.50
N ASP A 60 -5.44 6.86 -22.84
CA ASP A 60 -6.01 7.86 -21.94
C ASP A 60 -6.57 7.22 -20.66
N ARG A 61 -7.28 6.11 -20.79
CA ARG A 61 -7.83 5.35 -19.67
C ARG A 61 -6.70 4.81 -18.79
N TYR A 62 -5.68 4.21 -19.38
CA TYR A 62 -4.49 3.75 -18.67
C TYR A 62 -3.80 4.87 -17.89
N LEU A 63 -3.50 5.99 -18.55
CA LEU A 63 -2.82 7.13 -17.92
C LEU A 63 -3.61 7.67 -16.73
N ARG A 64 -4.94 7.83 -16.86
CA ARG A 64 -5.80 8.28 -15.76
C ARG A 64 -5.77 7.30 -14.60
N THR A 65 -5.97 6.00 -14.86
CA THR A 65 -5.99 4.95 -13.83
C THR A 65 -4.65 4.84 -13.13
N HIS A 66 -3.55 4.81 -13.88
CA HIS A 66 -2.21 4.74 -13.35
C HIS A 66 -1.86 5.96 -12.48
N THR A 67 -2.21 7.15 -12.94
CA THR A 67 -1.96 8.40 -12.19
C THR A 67 -2.73 8.39 -10.87
N VAL A 68 -4.02 8.00 -10.88
CA VAL A 68 -4.84 7.90 -9.66
C VAL A 68 -4.26 6.88 -8.70
N ALA A 69 -3.85 5.70 -9.16
CA ALA A 69 -3.25 4.67 -8.33
C ALA A 69 -1.94 5.14 -7.67
N ARG A 70 -1.07 5.82 -8.45
CA ARG A 70 0.17 6.40 -7.94
C ARG A 70 -0.08 7.48 -6.90
N LEU A 71 -1.03 8.37 -7.16
CA LEU A 71 -1.39 9.45 -6.24
C LEU A 71 -1.98 8.90 -4.93
N LEU A 72 -2.84 7.88 -5.03
CA LEU A 72 -3.41 7.21 -3.87
C LEU A 72 -2.32 6.54 -3.02
N LYS A 73 -1.42 5.79 -3.64
CA LYS A 73 -0.29 5.16 -2.95
C LYS A 73 0.58 6.21 -2.24
N TRP A 74 0.96 7.27 -2.93
CA TRP A 74 1.73 8.37 -2.33
C TRP A 74 1.00 9.02 -1.16
N SER A 75 -0.30 9.29 -1.30
CA SER A 75 -1.12 9.88 -0.23
C SER A 75 -1.20 8.98 1.00
N MET A 76 -1.35 7.66 0.81
CA MET A 76 -1.35 6.68 1.90
C MET A 76 0.01 6.62 2.61
N GLU A 77 1.12 6.62 1.87
CA GLU A 77 2.47 6.66 2.44
C GLU A 77 2.68 7.94 3.25
N LYS A 78 2.27 9.08 2.70
CA LYS A 78 2.38 10.38 3.39
C LYS A 78 1.53 10.45 4.67
N PHE A 79 0.33 9.89 4.62
CA PHE A 79 -0.52 9.77 5.81
C PHE A 79 0.12 8.88 6.88
N ARG A 80 0.71 7.74 6.50
CA ARG A 80 1.41 6.84 7.42
C ARG A 80 2.60 7.55 8.08
N GLU A 81 3.48 8.18 7.30
CA GLU A 81 4.62 8.94 7.84
C GLU A 81 4.17 9.99 8.85
N THR A 82 3.11 10.74 8.53
CA THR A 82 2.69 11.89 9.33
C THR A 82 1.92 11.50 10.58
N LYS A 83 1.09 10.45 10.52
CA LYS A 83 0.17 10.07 11.60
C LYS A 83 0.63 8.87 12.41
N GLN A 84 1.18 7.85 11.76
CA GLN A 84 1.61 6.62 12.42
C GLN A 84 3.06 6.69 12.94
N GLY A 85 3.94 7.40 12.25
CA GLY A 85 5.34 7.52 12.62
C GLY A 85 5.58 8.02 14.05
N PRO A 86 4.97 9.15 14.47
CA PRO A 86 5.11 9.66 15.83
C PRO A 86 4.58 8.71 16.90
N MET A 87 3.45 8.05 16.64
CA MET A 87 2.87 7.06 17.55
C MET A 87 3.78 5.83 17.70
N LEU A 88 4.28 5.31 16.57
CA LEU A 88 5.16 4.15 16.56
C LEU A 88 6.50 4.44 17.27
N ALA A 89 7.05 5.63 17.07
CA ALA A 89 8.28 6.06 17.75
C ALA A 89 8.09 6.12 19.26
N LYS A 90 7.00 6.72 19.73
CA LYS A 90 6.67 6.77 21.17
C LYS A 90 6.42 5.38 21.74
N ALA A 91 5.61 4.57 21.07
CA ALA A 91 5.32 3.20 21.48
C ALA A 91 6.61 2.35 21.52
N SER A 92 7.52 2.53 20.57
CA SER A 92 8.84 1.86 20.59
C SER A 92 9.65 2.19 21.82
N SER A 93 9.71 3.48 22.19
CA SER A 93 10.44 3.93 23.39
C SER A 93 9.84 3.32 24.66
N ILE A 94 8.52 3.34 24.81
CA ILE A 94 7.83 2.79 25.96
C ILE A 94 7.99 1.25 25.99
N PHE A 95 7.81 0.57 24.86
CA PHE A 95 7.96 -0.88 24.76
C PHE A 95 9.37 -1.35 25.09
N LYS A 96 10.39 -0.62 24.63
CA LYS A 96 11.77 -0.88 24.99
C LYS A 96 11.99 -0.83 26.52
N THR A 97 11.43 0.18 27.19
CA THR A 97 11.51 0.32 28.65
C THR A 97 10.76 -0.81 29.36
N LEU A 98 9.54 -1.12 28.96
CA LEU A 98 8.72 -2.16 29.59
C LEU A 98 9.31 -3.56 29.43
N THR A 99 9.99 -3.83 28.30
CA THR A 99 10.64 -5.12 28.04
C THR A 99 12.10 -5.21 28.53
N LEU A 100 12.55 -4.22 29.32
CA LEU A 100 13.93 -4.15 29.82
C LEU A 100 14.96 -4.38 28.69
N ASP A 101 14.83 -3.62 27.60
CA ASP A 101 15.68 -3.68 26.40
C ASP A 101 15.63 -5.02 25.63
N SER A 102 14.73 -5.95 25.95
CA SER A 102 14.55 -7.19 25.17
C SER A 102 14.11 -6.91 23.74
N PHE A 103 13.46 -5.78 23.50
CA PHE A 103 13.13 -5.22 22.20
C PHE A 103 13.67 -3.80 22.06
N SER A 104 14.30 -3.50 20.95
CA SER A 104 14.91 -2.19 20.69
C SER A 104 13.91 -1.19 20.08
N ARG A 105 12.98 -1.67 19.26
CA ARG A 105 11.98 -0.85 18.58
C ARG A 105 10.82 -1.69 18.03
N LEU A 106 9.75 -0.99 17.62
CA LEU A 106 8.66 -1.55 16.85
C LEU A 106 8.84 -1.19 15.37
N LEU A 107 8.42 -2.08 14.48
CA LEU A 107 8.41 -1.90 13.03
C LEU A 107 7.04 -2.30 12.48
N VAL A 108 6.52 -1.53 11.53
CA VAL A 108 5.33 -1.91 10.75
C VAL A 108 5.77 -2.24 9.34
N ASP A 109 5.57 -3.48 8.93
CA ASP A 109 5.66 -3.89 7.53
C ASP A 109 4.33 -3.63 6.85
N SER A 110 4.37 -2.90 5.75
CA SER A 110 3.20 -2.49 4.97
C SER A 110 3.24 -2.98 3.53
N ASP A 111 4.23 -3.81 3.17
CA ASP A 111 4.41 -4.32 1.81
C ASP A 111 3.46 -5.49 1.50
N GLY A 112 2.85 -6.08 2.55
CA GLY A 112 1.86 -7.14 2.42
C GLY A 112 0.41 -6.64 2.24
N PRO A 113 -0.55 -7.58 2.07
CA PRO A 113 -1.98 -7.28 1.92
C PRO A 113 -2.60 -6.60 3.16
N ALA A 114 -2.00 -6.78 4.33
CA ALA A 114 -2.36 -6.09 5.56
C ALA A 114 -1.09 -5.65 6.30
N PRO A 115 -1.09 -4.47 6.94
CA PRO A 115 0.02 -4.03 7.76
C PRO A 115 0.25 -5.02 8.92
N ARG A 116 1.52 -5.37 9.16
CA ARG A 116 1.92 -6.27 10.24
C ARG A 116 2.89 -5.56 11.18
N LEU A 117 2.70 -5.73 12.48
CA LEU A 117 3.53 -5.15 13.51
C LEU A 117 4.57 -6.18 13.98
N PHE A 118 5.82 -5.76 14.10
CA PHE A 118 6.94 -6.56 14.58
C PHE A 118 7.66 -5.85 15.70
N GLY A 119 8.11 -6.61 16.69
CA GLY A 119 9.13 -6.17 17.63
C GLY A 119 10.51 -6.51 17.06
N VAL A 120 11.43 -5.58 17.13
CA VAL A 120 12.83 -5.78 16.69
C VAL A 120 13.70 -5.93 17.92
N ARG A 121 14.42 -7.04 18.03
CA ARG A 121 15.40 -7.29 19.11
C ARG A 121 16.69 -6.48 18.89
N PRO A 122 17.54 -6.32 19.90
CA PRO A 122 18.82 -5.62 19.77
C PRO A 122 19.76 -6.23 18.72
N ASP A 123 19.67 -7.55 18.47
CA ASP A 123 20.40 -8.27 17.44
C ASP A 123 19.85 -8.08 16.02
N GLY A 124 18.74 -7.32 15.87
CA GLY A 124 18.07 -7.06 14.60
C GLY A 124 17.00 -8.10 14.22
N GLN A 125 16.82 -9.18 15.01
CA GLN A 125 15.76 -10.16 14.76
C GLN A 125 14.39 -9.52 14.87
N GLN A 126 13.55 -9.74 13.87
CA GLN A 126 12.16 -9.32 13.85
C GLN A 126 11.26 -10.44 14.39
N VAL A 127 10.43 -10.11 15.35
CA VAL A 127 9.49 -11.04 15.98
C VAL A 127 8.07 -10.53 15.74
N ASP A 128 7.25 -11.35 15.07
CA ASP A 128 5.81 -11.07 14.89
C ASP A 128 5.11 -11.07 16.24
N VAL A 129 4.04 -10.28 16.40
CA VAL A 129 3.22 -10.24 17.62
C VAL A 129 2.74 -11.64 18.04
N ALA A 130 2.38 -12.50 17.07
CA ALA A 130 1.97 -13.87 17.35
C ALA A 130 3.10 -14.75 17.91
N GLY A 131 4.36 -14.40 17.63
CA GLY A 131 5.56 -15.09 18.13
C GLY A 131 6.11 -14.55 19.47
N MET A 132 5.48 -13.52 20.03
CA MET A 132 5.85 -12.97 21.34
C MET A 132 5.24 -13.77 22.48
N SER A 133 5.88 -13.77 23.66
CA SER A 133 5.27 -14.29 24.89
C SER A 133 4.02 -13.49 25.27
N GLU A 134 3.16 -14.05 26.11
CA GLU A 134 1.94 -13.35 26.59
C GLU A 134 2.30 -12.05 27.30
N GLY A 135 3.27 -12.07 28.21
CA GLY A 135 3.73 -10.86 28.88
C GLY A 135 4.26 -9.81 27.91
N SER A 136 5.06 -10.21 26.90
CA SER A 136 5.55 -9.25 25.90
C SER A 136 4.43 -8.67 25.04
N ARG A 137 3.38 -9.44 24.76
CA ARG A 137 2.20 -8.93 24.03
C ARG A 137 1.42 -7.91 24.87
N ASP A 138 1.25 -8.19 26.17
CA ASP A 138 0.55 -7.26 27.09
C ASP A 138 1.37 -5.98 27.27
N GLN A 139 2.69 -6.08 27.38
CA GLN A 139 3.59 -4.94 27.39
C GLN A 139 3.51 -4.12 26.10
N LEU A 140 3.39 -4.78 24.93
CA LEU A 140 3.19 -4.12 23.65
C LEU A 140 1.86 -3.36 23.61
N TYR A 141 0.77 -3.99 24.06
CA TYR A 141 -0.54 -3.36 24.13
C TYR A 141 -0.52 -2.14 25.05
N LEU A 142 0.12 -2.27 26.20
CA LEU A 142 0.27 -1.15 27.13
C LEU A 142 1.09 -0.02 26.51
N ALA A 143 2.19 -0.34 25.84
CA ALA A 143 3.04 0.66 25.16
C ALA A 143 2.27 1.44 24.09
N LEU A 144 1.44 0.77 23.29
CA LEU A 144 0.59 1.41 22.27
C LEU A 144 -0.44 2.34 22.91
N ARG A 145 -1.10 1.91 24.00
CA ARG A 145 -2.08 2.73 24.72
C ARG A 145 -1.44 3.97 25.35
N LEU A 146 -0.31 3.80 26.01
CA LEU A 146 0.42 4.92 26.63
C LEU A 146 0.91 5.91 25.59
N ALA A 147 1.44 5.43 24.44
CA ALA A 147 1.86 6.29 23.34
C ALA A 147 0.68 7.10 22.76
N ALA A 148 -0.49 6.48 22.61
CA ALA A 148 -1.69 7.17 22.16
C ALA A 148 -2.15 8.24 23.16
N LEU A 149 -2.13 7.93 24.46
CA LEU A 149 -2.46 8.89 25.52
C LEU A 149 -1.50 10.07 25.57
N GLU A 150 -0.19 9.83 25.48
CA GLU A 150 0.80 10.91 25.43
C GLU A 150 0.59 11.86 24.26
N ILE A 151 0.21 11.32 23.09
CA ILE A 151 -0.09 12.14 21.91
C ILE A 151 -1.36 12.98 22.16
N GLN A 152 -2.40 12.40 22.76
CA GLN A 152 -3.64 13.11 23.05
C GLN A 152 -3.45 14.20 24.11
N ILE A 153 -2.69 13.90 25.17
CA ILE A 153 -2.35 14.89 26.22
C ILE A 153 -1.56 16.06 25.59
N ALA A 154 -0.60 15.77 24.71
CA ALA A 154 0.15 16.80 23.99
C ALA A 154 -0.74 17.68 23.08
N GLN A 155 -1.91 17.19 22.67
CA GLN A 155 -2.93 17.92 21.92
C GLN A 155 -3.92 18.67 22.82
N GLY A 156 -3.76 18.59 24.14
CA GLY A 156 -4.62 19.27 25.13
C GLY A 156 -5.82 18.45 25.62
N PHE A 157 -5.93 17.17 25.24
CA PHE A 157 -6.97 16.28 25.72
C PHE A 157 -6.52 15.57 27.01
N ASN A 158 -7.10 15.94 28.15
CA ASN A 158 -6.85 15.28 29.44
C ASN A 158 -7.92 14.20 29.63
N MET A 159 -7.57 12.94 29.40
CA MET A 159 -8.44 11.79 29.64
C MET A 159 -7.88 10.94 30.78
N PRO A 160 -8.71 10.46 31.73
CA PRO A 160 -8.27 9.52 32.75
C PRO A 160 -7.93 8.17 32.13
N LEU A 161 -6.82 7.56 32.53
CA LEU A 161 -6.50 6.19 32.22
C LEU A 161 -7.10 5.29 33.29
N ILE A 162 -8.01 4.41 32.89
CA ILE A 162 -8.52 3.33 33.75
C ILE A 162 -7.68 2.09 33.43
N ALA A 163 -6.95 1.61 34.43
CA ALA A 163 -6.09 0.45 34.36
C ALA A 163 -6.71 -0.67 35.21
N ASP A 164 -7.13 -1.74 34.58
CA ASP A 164 -7.63 -2.94 35.24
C ASP A 164 -6.83 -4.14 34.74
N ASP A 165 -6.33 -4.95 35.64
CA ASP A 165 -5.59 -6.20 35.38
C ASP A 165 -4.39 -6.10 34.40
N LEU A 166 -3.75 -4.94 34.30
CA LEU A 166 -2.70 -4.65 33.30
C LEU A 166 -1.40 -5.43 33.50
N PHE A 167 -1.13 -5.96 34.69
CA PHE A 167 0.18 -6.52 35.08
C PHE A 167 0.13 -8.02 35.38
N ILE A 168 -0.97 -8.71 35.11
CA ILE A 168 -1.16 -10.14 35.47
C ILE A 168 -0.07 -11.04 34.87
N ASN A 169 0.36 -10.75 33.64
CA ASN A 169 1.33 -11.56 32.90
C ASN A 169 2.73 -10.92 32.86
N PHE A 170 3.01 -9.93 33.71
CA PHE A 170 4.34 -9.32 33.79
C PHE A 170 5.20 -10.14 34.73
N ASP A 171 6.43 -10.47 34.30
CA ASP A 171 7.41 -11.13 35.14
C ASP A 171 7.90 -10.17 36.24
N ASP A 172 7.99 -10.66 37.48
CA ASP A 172 8.61 -9.98 38.62
C ASP A 172 10.14 -9.95 38.44
N ARG A 173 10.66 -9.04 37.64
CA ARG A 173 12.11 -8.83 37.49
C ARG A 173 12.50 -7.45 37.88
#